data_8561d91ded7dcbfe903ed9439ab82bdd
#
_entry.id   8561d91ded7dcbfe903ed9439ab82bdd
#
_cell.length_a   1.000
_cell.length_b   1.000
_cell.length_c   1.000
_cell.angle_alpha   90.00
_cell.angle_beta   90.00
_cell.angle_gamma   90.00
#
_symmetry.space_group_name_H-M   'P 1'
#
loop_
_entity.id
_entity.type
_entity.pdbx_description
1 polymer ?
#
loop_
_entity_poly.entity_id
_entity_poly.type
_entity_poly.pdbx_seq_one_letter_code
_entity_poly.pdbx_strand_id
1 'polypeptide(L)'
;MAFGVFIDPLVEGFGWTPGTVSLAYSASTVVTAVFSPVAGYIGIRFGARKAMLAGTVLFFIGMMGTSMMTQLWHLYLWYGLALGVAQALFLIPVMPAVAMWFRRHLGLGSGLVMISWGLGPAIMVQLMAYLIVSVEWEGTFQITGIIGTAIMLALIIVFRNSPDEQGSKPYGWMLGDLPQVTSGKKFVGKAKEFQGHIRHTNAF
;
A
#
# COMPACT_ATOMS: atom_id res chain seq x y z
N MET A 1 -9.83 -4.01 -8.67
CA MET A 1 -9.70 -2.56 -8.93
C MET A 1 -10.81 -2.07 -9.84
N ALA A 2 -11.33 -0.86 -9.63
CA ALA A 2 -12.49 -0.33 -10.35
C ALA A 2 -12.15 0.35 -11.70
N PHE A 3 -10.93 0.15 -12.23
CA PHE A 3 -10.49 0.82 -13.46
C PHE A 3 -11.34 0.46 -14.70
N GLY A 4 -11.89 -0.75 -14.73
CA GLY A 4 -12.75 -1.19 -15.84
C GLY A 4 -13.93 -0.27 -16.16
N VAL A 5 -14.45 0.45 -15.15
CA VAL A 5 -15.58 1.36 -15.30
C VAL A 5 -15.19 2.64 -16.07
N PHE A 6 -13.90 2.98 -16.12
CA PHE A 6 -13.38 4.15 -16.83
C PHE A 6 -13.07 3.88 -18.30
N ILE A 7 -13.06 2.62 -18.74
CA ILE A 7 -12.67 2.27 -20.12
C ILE A 7 -13.63 2.93 -21.12
N ASP A 8 -14.92 2.73 -20.97
CA ASP A 8 -15.92 3.24 -21.90
C ASP A 8 -15.93 4.78 -21.97
N PRO A 9 -15.96 5.53 -20.83
CA PRO A 9 -15.88 6.99 -20.88
C PRO A 9 -14.60 7.53 -21.54
N LEU A 10 -13.46 6.86 -21.34
CA LEU A 10 -12.19 7.28 -21.93
C LEU A 10 -12.12 6.97 -23.44
N VAL A 11 -12.69 5.84 -23.86
CA VAL A 11 -12.80 5.47 -25.27
C VAL A 11 -13.72 6.45 -26.00
N GLU A 12 -14.87 6.79 -25.43
CA GLU A 12 -15.82 7.73 -26.01
C GLU A 12 -15.27 9.16 -26.05
N GLY A 13 -14.62 9.62 -24.96
CA GLY A 13 -14.11 10.99 -24.85
C GLY A 13 -12.88 11.28 -25.70
N PHE A 14 -11.98 10.32 -25.85
CA PHE A 14 -10.69 10.52 -26.55
C PHE A 14 -10.57 9.75 -27.87
N GLY A 15 -11.51 8.88 -28.20
CA GLY A 15 -11.43 8.02 -29.40
C GLY A 15 -10.34 6.95 -29.31
N TRP A 16 -9.86 6.61 -28.11
CA TRP A 16 -8.85 5.59 -27.90
C TRP A 16 -9.45 4.19 -28.01
N THR A 17 -8.60 3.16 -28.23
CA THR A 17 -9.07 1.80 -28.23
C THR A 17 -9.17 1.24 -26.81
N PRO A 18 -10.14 0.36 -26.50
CA PRO A 18 -10.24 -0.28 -25.18
C PRO A 18 -8.96 -0.98 -24.76
N GLY A 19 -8.23 -1.54 -25.70
CA GLY A 19 -6.94 -2.21 -25.47
C GLY A 19 -5.88 -1.25 -24.97
N THR A 20 -5.72 -0.07 -25.57
CA THR A 20 -4.72 0.92 -25.14
C THR A 20 -5.04 1.49 -23.76
N VAL A 21 -6.32 1.72 -23.46
CA VAL A 21 -6.73 2.16 -22.11
C VAL A 21 -6.47 1.06 -21.07
N SER A 22 -6.81 -0.18 -21.36
CA SER A 22 -6.57 -1.31 -20.46
C SER A 22 -5.10 -1.59 -20.20
N LEU A 23 -4.22 -1.30 -21.17
CA LEU A 23 -2.77 -1.41 -21.00
C LEU A 23 -2.24 -0.48 -19.90
N ALA A 24 -2.85 0.67 -19.64
CA ALA A 24 -2.45 1.55 -18.53
C ALA A 24 -2.62 0.86 -17.17
N TYR A 25 -3.69 0.08 -16.99
CA TYR A 25 -3.88 -0.74 -15.80
C TYR A 25 -2.83 -1.86 -15.70
N SER A 26 -2.55 -2.53 -16.81
CA SER A 26 -1.50 -3.56 -16.85
C SER A 26 -0.13 -2.96 -16.53
N ALA A 27 0.17 -1.76 -17.06
CA ALA A 27 1.39 -1.02 -16.75
C ALA A 27 1.49 -0.70 -15.25
N SER A 28 0.41 -0.25 -14.61
CA SER A 28 0.41 0.01 -13.16
C SER A 28 0.71 -1.25 -12.34
N THR A 29 0.19 -2.39 -12.76
CA THR A 29 0.44 -3.69 -12.09
C THR A 29 1.89 -4.12 -12.24
N VAL A 30 2.47 -3.99 -13.44
CA VAL A 30 3.90 -4.27 -13.68
C VAL A 30 4.79 -3.34 -12.86
N VAL A 31 4.50 -2.04 -12.85
CA VAL A 31 5.23 -1.06 -12.04
C VAL A 31 5.14 -1.41 -10.55
N THR A 32 3.96 -1.78 -10.06
CA THR A 32 3.79 -2.24 -8.67
C THR A 32 4.67 -3.45 -8.37
N ALA A 33 4.71 -4.44 -9.26
CA ALA A 33 5.54 -5.64 -9.09
C ALA A 33 7.03 -5.30 -9.07
N VAL A 34 7.51 -4.50 -10.04
CA VAL A 34 8.91 -4.07 -10.13
C VAL A 34 9.33 -3.21 -8.93
N PHE A 35 8.44 -2.34 -8.44
CA PHE A 35 8.72 -1.47 -7.29
C PHE A 35 8.55 -2.16 -5.94
N SER A 36 7.94 -3.35 -5.88
CA SER A 36 7.70 -4.09 -4.63
C SER A 36 8.94 -4.30 -3.76
N PRO A 37 10.12 -4.71 -4.31
CA PRO A 37 11.34 -4.85 -3.50
C PRO A 37 11.80 -3.52 -2.89
N VAL A 38 11.70 -2.43 -3.65
CA VAL A 38 12.05 -1.07 -3.19
C VAL A 38 11.11 -0.62 -2.09
N ALA A 39 9.79 -0.82 -2.27
CA ALA A 39 8.77 -0.49 -1.29
C ALA A 39 8.96 -1.30 0.02
N GLY A 40 9.31 -2.59 -0.10
CA GLY A 40 9.67 -3.44 1.03
C GLY A 40 10.89 -2.92 1.79
N TYR A 41 11.96 -2.57 1.07
CA TYR A 41 13.16 -1.98 1.67
C TYR A 41 12.86 -0.66 2.39
N ILE A 42 12.09 0.24 1.78
CA ILE A 42 11.66 1.51 2.38
C ILE A 42 10.84 1.24 3.66
N GLY A 43 9.90 0.29 3.60
CA GLY A 43 9.08 -0.10 4.75
C GLY A 43 9.90 -0.63 5.93
N ILE A 44 10.94 -1.44 5.66
CA ILE A 44 11.84 -1.97 6.70
C ILE A 44 12.76 -0.87 7.26
N ARG A 45 13.33 -0.04 6.40
CA ARG A 45 14.33 0.97 6.79
C ARG A 45 13.72 2.18 7.48
N PHE A 46 12.62 2.70 6.97
CA PHE A 46 11.99 3.94 7.42
C PHE A 46 10.70 3.72 8.21
N GLY A 47 10.22 2.48 8.24
CA GLY A 47 8.95 2.09 8.87
C GLY A 47 7.77 2.16 7.90
N ALA A 48 6.79 1.26 8.10
CA ALA A 48 5.61 1.12 7.26
C ALA A 48 4.82 2.44 7.14
N ARG A 49 4.68 3.19 8.26
CA ARG A 49 3.94 4.46 8.30
C ARG A 49 4.51 5.51 7.33
N LYS A 50 5.83 5.66 7.26
CA LYS A 50 6.47 6.63 6.34
C LYS A 50 6.35 6.20 4.89
N ALA A 51 6.48 4.90 4.61
CA ALA A 51 6.27 4.34 3.29
C ALA A 51 4.84 4.57 2.79
N MET A 52 3.84 4.32 3.65
CA MET A 52 2.43 4.55 3.36
C MET A 52 2.13 6.04 3.14
N LEU A 53 2.75 6.95 3.91
CA LEU A 53 2.63 8.40 3.70
C LEU A 53 3.15 8.81 2.32
N ALA A 54 4.34 8.35 1.93
CA ALA A 54 4.89 8.61 0.60
C ALA A 54 3.98 8.05 -0.51
N GLY A 55 3.45 6.83 -0.31
CA GLY A 55 2.47 6.23 -1.21
C GLY A 55 1.18 7.05 -1.32
N THR A 56 0.67 7.59 -0.22
CA THR A 56 -0.54 8.43 -0.20
C THR A 56 -0.35 9.75 -0.94
N VAL A 57 0.80 10.40 -0.76
CA VAL A 57 1.13 11.64 -1.51
C VAL A 57 1.21 11.35 -3.01
N LEU A 58 1.88 10.26 -3.38
CA LEU A 58 1.99 9.87 -4.79
C LEU A 58 0.65 9.42 -5.38
N PHE A 59 -0.22 8.78 -4.58
CA PHE A 59 -1.59 8.46 -4.96
C PHE A 59 -2.38 9.74 -5.30
N PHE A 60 -2.31 10.75 -4.42
CA PHE A 60 -2.98 12.04 -4.68
C PHE A 60 -2.49 12.69 -5.97
N ILE A 61 -1.18 12.78 -6.15
CA ILE A 61 -0.57 13.33 -7.38
C ILE A 61 -1.00 12.53 -8.62
N GLY A 62 -0.97 11.21 -8.54
CA GLY A 62 -1.39 10.33 -9.64
C GLY A 62 -2.86 10.51 -10.02
N MET A 63 -3.76 10.60 -9.03
CA MET A 63 -5.20 10.82 -9.26
C MET A 63 -5.47 12.20 -9.86
N MET A 64 -4.85 13.27 -9.32
CA MET A 64 -4.97 14.62 -9.85
C MET A 64 -4.38 14.72 -11.26
N GLY A 65 -3.21 14.12 -11.49
CA GLY A 65 -2.59 14.09 -12.82
C GLY A 65 -3.43 13.33 -13.85
N THR A 66 -4.07 12.22 -13.43
CA THR A 66 -4.97 11.45 -14.32
C THR A 66 -6.23 12.25 -14.66
N SER A 67 -6.78 13.03 -13.72
CA SER A 67 -7.97 13.86 -13.98
C SER A 67 -7.70 14.99 -14.98
N MET A 68 -6.44 15.40 -15.15
CA MET A 68 -6.02 16.47 -16.05
C MET A 68 -5.39 15.94 -17.36
N MET A 69 -5.56 14.65 -17.64
CA MET A 69 -4.94 14.04 -18.83
C MET A 69 -5.63 14.54 -20.11
N THR A 70 -4.82 14.80 -21.12
CA THR A 70 -5.27 15.20 -22.47
C THR A 70 -4.75 14.26 -23.55
N GLN A 71 -3.75 13.44 -23.21
CA GLN A 71 -3.09 12.52 -24.14
C GLN A 71 -2.88 11.16 -23.49
N LEU A 72 -2.81 10.13 -24.34
CA LEU A 72 -2.67 8.74 -23.89
C LEU A 72 -1.42 8.51 -23.01
N TRP A 73 -0.28 9.18 -23.33
CA TRP A 73 0.94 9.02 -22.53
C TRP A 73 0.80 9.62 -21.12
N HIS A 74 -0.06 10.65 -20.91
CA HIS A 74 -0.40 11.15 -19.58
C HIS A 74 -1.06 10.05 -18.74
N LEU A 75 -1.94 9.24 -19.33
CA LEU A 75 -2.58 8.11 -18.67
C LEU A 75 -1.53 7.09 -18.20
N TYR A 76 -0.57 6.74 -19.06
CA TYR A 76 0.51 5.82 -18.67
C TYR A 76 1.42 6.39 -17.58
N LEU A 77 1.70 7.70 -17.62
CA LEU A 77 2.54 8.35 -16.65
C LEU A 77 1.86 8.44 -15.28
N TRP A 78 0.65 8.99 -15.25
CA TRP A 78 -0.04 9.24 -13.98
C TRP A 78 -0.69 7.98 -13.42
N TYR A 79 -1.47 7.28 -14.22
CA TYR A 79 -2.14 6.07 -13.79
C TYR A 79 -1.18 4.87 -13.78
N GLY A 80 -0.42 4.66 -14.83
CA GLY A 80 0.50 3.52 -14.93
C GLY A 80 1.65 3.63 -13.94
N LEU A 81 2.44 4.69 -14.01
CA LEU A 81 3.66 4.83 -13.21
C LEU A 81 3.37 5.35 -11.80
N ALA A 82 2.75 6.54 -11.66
CA ALA A 82 2.58 7.17 -10.35
C ALA A 82 1.69 6.34 -9.42
N LEU A 83 0.51 5.90 -9.88
CA LEU A 83 -0.37 5.06 -9.07
C LEU A 83 0.19 3.65 -8.86
N GLY A 84 0.96 3.09 -9.81
CA GLY A 84 1.65 1.80 -9.63
C GLY A 84 2.67 1.85 -8.49
N VAL A 85 3.51 2.89 -8.43
CA VAL A 85 4.47 3.11 -7.33
C VAL A 85 3.75 3.40 -6.02
N ALA A 86 2.70 4.23 -6.04
CA ALA A 86 1.88 4.53 -4.87
C ALA A 86 1.28 3.25 -4.26
N GLN A 87 0.76 2.37 -5.11
CA GLN A 87 0.20 1.08 -4.70
C GLN A 87 1.26 0.18 -4.05
N ALA A 88 2.47 0.09 -4.61
CA ALA A 88 3.55 -0.67 -4.01
C ALA A 88 3.93 -0.14 -2.62
N LEU A 89 4.09 1.18 -2.48
CA LEU A 89 4.47 1.82 -1.21
C LEU A 89 3.38 1.69 -0.14
N PHE A 90 2.12 1.60 -0.52
CA PHE A 90 1.02 1.43 0.42
C PHE A 90 0.83 -0.05 0.80
N LEU A 91 0.83 -0.95 -0.18
CA LEU A 91 0.42 -2.35 -0.02
C LEU A 91 1.50 -3.21 0.65
N ILE A 92 2.75 -3.10 0.16
CA ILE A 92 3.83 -4.01 0.56
C ILE A 92 4.18 -3.90 2.05
N PRO A 93 4.25 -2.71 2.68
CA PRO A 93 4.55 -2.60 4.11
C PRO A 93 3.44 -3.09 5.05
N VAL A 94 2.21 -3.28 4.56
CA VAL A 94 1.05 -3.69 5.38
C VAL A 94 1.22 -5.11 5.92
N MET A 95 1.65 -6.07 5.10
CA MET A 95 1.76 -7.48 5.52
C MET A 95 2.76 -7.70 6.66
N PRO A 96 3.99 -7.18 6.62
CA PRO A 96 4.90 -7.24 7.76
C PRO A 96 4.34 -6.55 9.01
N ALA A 97 3.63 -5.43 8.84
CA ALA A 97 3.00 -4.74 9.97
C ALA A 97 1.92 -5.62 10.63
N VAL A 98 1.04 -6.25 9.84
CA VAL A 98 0.03 -7.19 10.35
C VAL A 98 0.70 -8.33 11.12
N ALA A 99 1.81 -8.88 10.59
CA ALA A 99 2.55 -9.95 11.25
C ALA A 99 3.15 -9.53 12.61
N MET A 100 3.48 -8.24 12.79
CA MET A 100 3.95 -7.72 14.09
C MET A 100 2.83 -7.58 15.12
N TRP A 101 1.59 -7.32 14.69
CA TRP A 101 0.45 -7.18 15.59
C TRP A 101 -0.21 -8.51 15.95
N PHE A 102 -0.22 -9.50 15.03
CA PHE A 102 -0.87 -10.80 15.22
C PHE A 102 0.17 -11.94 15.32
N ARG A 103 0.66 -12.24 16.52
CA ARG A 103 1.74 -13.21 16.69
C ARG A 103 1.28 -14.67 16.52
N ARG A 104 0.16 -15.06 17.09
CA ARG A 104 -0.38 -16.43 17.04
C ARG A 104 -1.58 -16.60 16.13
N HIS A 105 -2.24 -15.51 15.78
CA HIS A 105 -3.44 -15.50 14.93
C HIS A 105 -3.16 -14.81 13.59
N LEU A 106 -1.99 -15.07 12.98
CA LEU A 106 -1.60 -14.54 11.69
C LEU A 106 -2.63 -14.79 10.59
N GLY A 107 -3.28 -16.00 10.62
CA GLY A 107 -4.34 -16.34 9.71
C GLY A 107 -5.55 -15.42 9.80
N LEU A 108 -5.92 -14.99 11.02
CA LEU A 108 -7.01 -14.03 11.21
C LEU A 108 -6.61 -12.64 10.69
N GLY A 109 -5.41 -12.16 11.02
CA GLY A 109 -4.92 -10.86 10.54
C GLY A 109 -4.80 -10.81 9.01
N SER A 110 -4.19 -11.81 8.40
CA SER A 110 -4.08 -11.90 6.94
C SER A 110 -5.44 -12.13 6.27
N GLY A 111 -6.33 -12.91 6.88
CA GLY A 111 -7.69 -13.11 6.39
C GLY A 111 -8.51 -11.82 6.32
N LEU A 112 -8.41 -10.96 7.34
CA LEU A 112 -9.06 -9.63 7.32
C LEU A 112 -8.53 -8.75 6.18
N VAL A 113 -7.22 -8.78 5.92
CA VAL A 113 -6.64 -8.07 4.77
C VAL A 113 -7.15 -8.64 3.44
N MET A 114 -7.24 -9.96 3.31
CA MET A 114 -7.75 -10.60 2.09
C MET A 114 -9.24 -10.28 1.84
N ILE A 115 -10.06 -10.24 2.89
CA ILE A 115 -11.48 -9.82 2.79
C ILE A 115 -11.55 -8.38 2.25
N SER A 116 -10.69 -7.47 2.75
CA SER A 116 -10.64 -6.09 2.27
C SER A 116 -10.29 -5.99 0.78
N TRP A 117 -9.48 -6.90 0.26
CA TRP A 117 -9.13 -6.96 -1.16
C TRP A 117 -10.28 -7.42 -2.06
N GLY A 118 -11.19 -8.23 -1.54
CA GLY A 118 -12.39 -8.64 -2.26
C GLY A 118 -13.53 -7.60 -2.17
N LEU A 119 -13.86 -7.17 -0.97
CA LEU A 119 -14.96 -6.24 -0.71
C LEU A 119 -14.66 -4.81 -1.19
N GLY A 120 -13.41 -4.36 -1.02
CA GLY A 120 -13.01 -3.01 -1.42
C GLY A 120 -13.33 -2.69 -2.88
N PRO A 121 -12.80 -3.46 -3.84
CA PRO A 121 -13.12 -3.28 -5.26
C PRO A 121 -14.61 -3.42 -5.58
N ALA A 122 -15.32 -4.36 -4.96
CA ALA A 122 -16.75 -4.56 -5.21
C ALA A 122 -17.58 -3.31 -4.87
N ILE A 123 -17.30 -2.68 -3.72
CA ILE A 123 -17.95 -1.43 -3.32
C ILE A 123 -17.50 -0.26 -4.21
N MET A 124 -16.19 -0.19 -4.50
CA MET A 124 -15.63 0.90 -5.30
C MET A 124 -16.13 0.92 -6.73
N VAL A 125 -16.35 -0.23 -7.37
CA VAL A 125 -16.91 -0.30 -8.73
C VAL A 125 -18.28 0.39 -8.79
N GLN A 126 -19.18 0.11 -7.84
CA GLN A 126 -20.50 0.71 -7.81
C GLN A 126 -20.43 2.23 -7.57
N LEU A 127 -19.58 2.64 -6.63
CA LEU A 127 -19.39 4.06 -6.32
C LEU A 127 -18.81 4.83 -7.53
N MET A 128 -17.80 4.26 -8.20
CA MET A 128 -17.20 4.87 -9.40
C MET A 128 -18.19 4.97 -10.55
N ALA A 129 -18.98 3.91 -10.81
CA ALA A 129 -20.00 3.93 -11.83
C ALA A 129 -21.03 5.04 -11.60
N TYR A 130 -21.47 5.21 -10.35
CA TYR A 130 -22.38 6.30 -9.98
C TYR A 130 -21.75 7.69 -10.17
N LEU A 131 -20.52 7.87 -9.73
CA LEU A 131 -19.79 9.15 -9.84
C LEU A 131 -19.53 9.53 -11.29
N ILE A 132 -19.16 8.58 -12.16
CA ILE A 132 -18.91 8.87 -13.59
C ILE A 132 -20.16 9.43 -14.27
N VAL A 133 -21.35 8.89 -13.93
CA VAL A 133 -22.60 9.40 -14.47
C VAL A 133 -22.95 10.81 -13.94
N SER A 134 -22.51 11.13 -12.72
CA SER A 134 -22.87 12.37 -12.03
C SER A 134 -21.91 13.53 -12.31
N VAL A 135 -20.62 13.28 -12.42
CA VAL A 135 -19.55 14.31 -12.47
C VAL A 135 -18.49 14.01 -13.53
N GLU A 136 -18.79 13.14 -14.47
CA GLU A 136 -17.89 12.67 -15.52
C GLU A 136 -16.62 11.98 -14.96
N TRP A 137 -15.77 11.45 -15.84
CA TRP A 137 -14.57 10.71 -15.44
C TRP A 137 -13.52 11.60 -14.74
N GLU A 138 -13.36 12.86 -15.19
CA GLU A 138 -12.44 13.84 -14.60
C GLU A 138 -12.78 14.14 -13.15
N GLY A 139 -14.04 14.52 -12.89
CA GLY A 139 -14.53 14.78 -11.55
C GLY A 139 -14.48 13.56 -10.65
N THR A 140 -14.69 12.36 -11.21
CA THR A 140 -14.59 11.10 -10.48
C THR A 140 -13.17 10.84 -9.98
N PHE A 141 -12.14 11.09 -10.81
CA PHE A 141 -10.74 10.99 -10.39
C PHE A 141 -10.41 12.03 -9.31
N GLN A 142 -10.88 13.28 -9.43
CA GLN A 142 -10.65 14.33 -8.44
C GLN A 142 -11.29 13.99 -7.10
N ILE A 143 -12.57 13.67 -7.08
CA ILE A 143 -13.32 13.34 -5.87
C ILE A 143 -12.69 12.12 -5.17
N THR A 144 -12.41 11.09 -5.93
CA THR A 144 -11.78 9.87 -5.40
C THR A 144 -10.37 10.12 -4.90
N GLY A 145 -9.60 10.94 -5.61
CA GLY A 145 -8.26 11.35 -5.21
C GLY A 145 -8.28 12.11 -3.88
N ILE A 146 -9.18 13.06 -3.71
CA ILE A 146 -9.30 13.87 -2.48
C ILE A 146 -9.81 13.01 -1.31
N ILE A 147 -10.95 12.34 -1.49
CA ILE A 147 -11.58 11.54 -0.43
C ILE A 147 -10.68 10.35 -0.06
N GLY A 148 -10.14 9.65 -1.07
CA GLY A 148 -9.23 8.51 -0.85
C GLY A 148 -7.97 8.94 -0.09
N THR A 149 -7.37 10.07 -0.45
CA THR A 149 -6.22 10.63 0.27
C THR A 149 -6.57 11.01 1.71
N ALA A 150 -7.71 11.66 1.93
CA ALA A 150 -8.16 12.01 3.27
C ALA A 150 -8.37 10.78 4.17
N ILE A 151 -9.01 9.73 3.64
CA ILE A 151 -9.20 8.46 4.34
C ILE A 151 -7.85 7.79 4.62
N MET A 152 -6.95 7.72 3.63
CA MET A 152 -5.61 7.14 3.81
C MET A 152 -4.82 7.88 4.88
N LEU A 153 -4.83 9.22 4.88
CA LEU A 153 -4.15 10.03 5.91
C LEU A 153 -4.75 9.78 7.29
N ALA A 154 -6.07 9.75 7.42
CA ALA A 154 -6.73 9.45 8.69
C ALA A 154 -6.34 8.07 9.22
N LEU A 155 -6.31 7.05 8.36
CA LEU A 155 -5.88 5.70 8.72
C LEU A 155 -4.39 5.66 9.12
N ILE A 156 -3.51 6.39 8.43
CA ILE A 156 -2.07 6.46 8.74
C ILE A 156 -1.83 7.16 10.08
N ILE A 157 -2.66 8.14 10.47
CA ILE A 157 -2.56 8.79 11.78
C ILE A 157 -2.82 7.78 12.91
N VAL A 158 -3.82 6.93 12.73
CA VAL A 158 -4.16 5.86 13.69
C VAL A 158 -3.17 4.70 13.62
N PHE A 159 -2.61 4.43 12.44
CA PHE A 159 -1.70 3.31 12.19
C PHE A 159 -0.37 3.46 12.97
N ARG A 160 0.05 2.38 13.63
CA ARG A 160 1.34 2.26 14.33
C ARG A 160 2.17 1.12 13.73
N ASN A 161 3.48 1.34 13.64
CA ASN A 161 4.37 0.35 13.02
C ASN A 161 4.46 -0.95 13.84
N SER A 162 4.43 -0.85 15.17
CA SER A 162 4.55 -2.02 16.05
C SER A 162 3.83 -1.79 17.38
N PRO A 163 3.42 -2.89 18.08
CA PRO A 163 2.85 -2.82 19.43
C PRO A 163 3.79 -2.17 20.45
N ASP A 164 5.11 -2.34 20.28
CA ASP A 164 6.13 -1.79 21.18
C ASP A 164 6.13 -0.26 21.25
N GLU A 165 5.68 0.43 20.17
CA GLU A 165 5.54 1.90 20.14
C GLU A 165 4.46 2.41 21.11
N GLN A 166 3.53 1.54 21.51
CA GLN A 166 2.47 1.86 22.48
C GLN A 166 2.69 1.22 23.85
N GLY A 167 3.80 0.50 24.05
CA GLY A 167 4.02 -0.30 25.25
C GLY A 167 3.04 -1.46 25.40
N SER A 168 2.31 -1.82 24.32
CA SER A 168 1.38 -2.94 24.29
C SER A 168 2.03 -4.20 23.73
N LYS A 169 1.49 -5.36 24.14
CA LYS A 169 1.99 -6.66 23.66
C LYS A 169 1.23 -7.09 22.41
N PRO A 170 1.88 -7.80 21.46
CA PRO A 170 1.19 -8.34 20.29
C PRO A 170 0.01 -9.23 20.67
N TYR A 171 -1.04 -9.27 19.87
CA TYR A 171 -2.18 -10.14 20.11
C TYR A 171 -1.76 -11.62 20.10
N GLY A 172 -2.09 -12.35 21.16
CA GLY A 172 -1.68 -13.74 21.37
C GLY A 172 -0.28 -13.92 21.98
N TRP A 173 0.32 -12.88 22.57
CA TRP A 173 1.59 -12.99 23.31
C TRP A 173 1.42 -13.82 24.61
N MET A 174 2.36 -14.74 24.88
CA MET A 174 2.41 -15.49 26.14
C MET A 174 3.73 -15.25 26.88
N LEU A 175 3.70 -15.42 28.21
CA LEU A 175 4.91 -15.39 29.02
C LEU A 175 5.90 -16.49 28.53
N GLY A 176 7.11 -16.07 28.12
CA GLY A 176 8.11 -16.98 27.53
C GLY A 176 8.34 -16.78 26.02
N ASP A 177 7.51 -16.01 25.36
CA ASP A 177 7.74 -15.65 23.94
C ASP A 177 8.95 -14.70 23.81
N LEU A 178 9.85 -15.00 22.87
CA LEU A 178 10.98 -14.12 22.58
C LEU A 178 10.48 -12.75 22.05
N PRO A 179 11.11 -11.63 22.47
CA PRO A 179 10.77 -10.32 21.98
C PRO A 179 10.95 -10.25 20.46
N GLN A 180 9.99 -9.64 19.75
CA GLN A 180 10.10 -9.44 18.31
C GLN A 180 11.23 -8.47 17.98
N VAL A 181 11.97 -8.76 16.92
CA VAL A 181 12.99 -7.85 16.40
C VAL A 181 12.31 -6.81 15.51
N THR A 182 12.01 -5.65 16.08
CA THR A 182 11.15 -4.62 15.49
C THR A 182 11.86 -3.60 14.60
N SER A 183 13.20 -3.67 14.48
CA SER A 183 13.94 -2.74 13.59
C SER A 183 15.31 -3.31 13.23
N GLY A 184 15.72 -3.14 11.98
CA GLY A 184 17.05 -3.57 11.49
C GLY A 184 18.22 -3.02 12.32
N LYS A 185 18.08 -1.87 12.98
CA LYS A 185 19.08 -1.33 13.91
C LYS A 185 19.20 -2.15 15.20
N LYS A 186 18.11 -2.69 15.73
CA LYS A 186 18.11 -3.57 16.92
C LYS A 186 18.63 -4.97 16.59
N PHE A 187 18.45 -5.43 15.34
CA PHE A 187 18.95 -6.73 14.91
C PHE A 187 20.49 -6.81 14.95
N VAL A 188 21.16 -5.80 14.41
CA VAL A 188 22.63 -5.73 14.40
C VAL A 188 23.19 -5.60 15.82
N GLY A 189 22.53 -4.86 16.70
CA GLY A 189 22.92 -4.75 18.11
C GLY A 189 22.82 -6.08 18.86
N LYS A 190 21.67 -6.79 18.77
CA LYS A 190 21.45 -8.09 19.41
C LYS A 190 22.28 -9.22 18.82
N ALA A 191 22.52 -9.21 17.50
CA ALA A 191 23.42 -10.20 16.89
C ALA A 191 24.86 -10.08 17.41
N LYS A 192 25.34 -8.84 17.64
CA LYS A 192 26.65 -8.59 18.27
C LYS A 192 26.71 -9.04 19.72
N GLU A 193 25.63 -8.82 20.48
CA GLU A 193 25.51 -9.24 21.89
C GLU A 193 25.46 -10.77 22.02
N PHE A 194 24.74 -11.44 21.13
CA PHE A 194 24.66 -12.89 21.05
C PHE A 194 26.01 -13.53 20.63
N GLN A 195 26.71 -12.95 19.67
CA GLN A 195 28.06 -13.38 19.30
C GLN A 195 29.08 -13.15 20.43
N GLY A 196 28.94 -12.09 21.22
CA GLY A 196 29.72 -11.86 22.43
C GLY A 196 29.53 -12.95 23.48
N HIS A 197 28.27 -13.38 23.69
CA HIS A 197 27.94 -14.43 24.68
C HIS A 197 28.51 -15.79 24.29
N ILE A 198 28.43 -16.18 23.01
CA ILE A 198 29.00 -17.44 22.51
C ILE A 198 30.53 -17.47 22.64
N ARG A 199 31.21 -16.34 22.43
CA ARG A 199 32.67 -16.23 22.58
C ARG A 199 33.12 -16.42 24.03
N HIS A 200 32.34 -15.99 25.02
CA HIS A 200 32.64 -16.17 26.43
C HIS A 200 32.34 -17.58 26.93
N THR A 201 31.42 -18.32 26.31
CA THR A 201 31.06 -19.69 26.74
C THR A 201 32.02 -20.75 26.19
N ASN A 202 32.77 -20.47 25.13
CA ASN A 202 33.76 -21.37 24.54
C ASN A 202 35.21 -21.11 25.02
N ALA A 203 35.39 -20.33 26.09
CA ALA A 203 36.70 -20.01 26.66
C ALA A 203 37.00 -20.76 27.96
N PHE A 204 36.31 -21.91 28.20
CA PHE A 204 36.62 -22.86 29.28
C PHE A 204 36.79 -24.27 28.74
#